data_621f468876d2c7249482e957a8473d8c
#
_entry.id   621f468876d2c7249482e957a8473d8c
#
_cell.length_a   1.000
_cell.length_b   1.000
_cell.length_c   1.000
_cell.angle_alpha   90.00
_cell.angle_beta   90.00
_cell.angle_gamma   90.00
#
_symmetry.space_group_name_H-M   'P 1'
#
loop_
_entity.id
_entity.type
_entity.pdbx_description
1 polymer ?
#
loop_
_entity_poly.entity_id
_entity_poly.type
_entity_poly.pdbx_seq_one_letter_code
_entity_poly.pdbx_strand_id
1 'polypeptide(L)' 'MKQEDIIAKLKETAKDGKISCAMAFKIAKENNISTKEVGTLLNQLKIKISNCQLGCF' A
#
# COMPACT_ATOMS: atom_id res chain seq x y z
N MET A 1 -1.76 -15.15 -6.55
CA MET A 1 -2.28 -13.81 -6.38
C MET A 1 -1.63 -12.87 -7.35
N LYS A 2 -2.42 -12.10 -8.01
CA LYS A 2 -1.93 -11.25 -9.09
C LYS A 2 -1.63 -9.85 -8.56
N GLN A 3 -0.51 -9.33 -8.99
CA GLN A 3 -0.14 -7.98 -8.62
C GLN A 3 -1.19 -6.97 -9.08
N GLU A 4 -1.85 -7.26 -10.16
CA GLU A 4 -2.86 -6.36 -10.68
C GLU A 4 -4.00 -6.15 -9.71
N ASP A 5 -4.42 -7.23 -9.04
CA ASP A 5 -5.48 -7.11 -8.05
C ASP A 5 -5.02 -6.25 -6.87
N ILE A 6 -3.79 -6.44 -6.45
CA ILE A 6 -3.25 -5.67 -5.35
C ILE A 6 -3.13 -4.21 -5.74
N ILE A 7 -2.65 -3.95 -6.95
CA ILE A 7 -2.51 -2.58 -7.44
C ILE A 7 -3.86 -1.90 -7.52
N ALA A 8 -4.86 -2.60 -8.03
CA ALA A 8 -6.20 -2.04 -8.11
C ALA A 8 -6.73 -1.68 -6.73
N LYS A 9 -6.50 -2.57 -5.77
CA LYS A 9 -6.92 -2.33 -4.39
C LYS A 9 -6.23 -1.11 -3.81
N LEU A 10 -4.93 -1.00 -4.06
CA LEU A 10 -4.16 0.13 -3.56
C LEU A 10 -4.65 1.44 -4.17
N LYS A 11 -4.91 1.43 -5.46
CA LYS A 11 -5.40 2.62 -6.14
C LYS A 11 -6.77 3.04 -5.62
N GLU A 12 -7.63 2.06 -5.37
CA GLU A 12 -8.95 2.34 -4.85
C GLU A 12 -8.88 2.94 -3.46
N THR A 13 -7.99 2.39 -2.64
CA THR A 13 -7.84 2.86 -1.27
C THR A 13 -7.16 4.22 -1.23
N ALA A 14 -6.24 4.46 -2.16
CA ALA A 14 -5.46 5.69 -2.18
C ALA A 14 -5.94 6.62 -3.29
N LYS A 15 -7.21 6.96 -3.26
CA LYS A 15 -7.81 7.80 -4.29
C LYS A 15 -7.12 9.16 -4.40
N ASP A 16 -6.68 9.68 -3.28
CA ASP A 16 -6.02 10.99 -3.25
C ASP A 16 -4.52 10.90 -3.46
N GLY A 17 -4.03 9.75 -3.84
CA GLY A 17 -2.60 9.54 -3.96
C GLY A 17 -1.92 9.33 -2.64
N LYS A 18 -2.70 9.09 -1.59
CA LYS A 18 -2.18 8.82 -0.25
C LYS A 18 -2.90 7.63 0.34
N ILE A 19 -2.18 6.88 1.13
CA ILE A 19 -2.76 5.72 1.82
C ILE A 19 -2.25 5.72 3.25
N SER A 20 -3.10 5.29 4.17
CA SER A 20 -2.67 5.21 5.55
C SER A 20 -1.84 3.96 5.76
N CYS A 21 -0.94 4.03 6.73
CA CYS A 21 -0.08 2.90 7.05
C CYS A 21 -0.91 1.68 7.44
N ALA A 22 -1.98 1.90 8.18
CA ALA A 22 -2.84 0.82 8.60
C ALA A 22 -3.47 0.09 7.42
N MET A 23 -3.90 0.84 6.43
CA MET A 23 -4.48 0.23 5.24
C MET A 23 -3.45 -0.55 4.44
N ALA A 24 -2.23 -0.01 4.35
CA ALA A 24 -1.16 -0.72 3.66
C ALA A 24 -0.87 -2.06 4.35
N PHE A 25 -0.81 -2.06 5.67
CA PHE A 25 -0.60 -3.29 6.42
C PHE A 25 -1.74 -4.27 6.19
N LYS A 26 -2.96 -3.78 6.19
CA LYS A 26 -4.12 -4.62 6.00
C LYS A 26 -4.07 -5.30 4.64
N ILE A 27 -3.76 -4.54 3.62
CA ILE A 27 -3.69 -5.09 2.27
C ILE A 27 -2.59 -6.14 2.18
N ALA A 28 -1.44 -5.85 2.78
CA ALA A 28 -0.34 -6.80 2.79
C ALA A 28 -0.75 -8.11 3.45
N LYS A 29 -1.45 -8.00 4.56
CA LYS A 29 -1.88 -9.17 5.31
C LYS A 29 -2.90 -9.99 4.54
N GLU A 30 -3.85 -9.31 3.92
CA GLU A 30 -4.89 -9.99 3.18
C GLU A 30 -4.36 -10.73 1.96
N ASN A 31 -3.29 -10.23 1.39
CA ASN A 31 -2.72 -10.81 0.18
C ASN A 31 -1.49 -11.65 0.47
N ASN A 32 -1.17 -11.87 1.73
CA ASN A 32 -0.02 -12.70 2.11
C ASN A 32 1.28 -12.21 1.49
N ILE A 33 1.45 -10.90 1.43
CA ILE A 33 2.69 -10.32 0.94
C ILE A 33 3.30 -9.48 2.05
N SER A 34 4.58 -9.20 1.92
CA SER A 34 5.26 -8.41 2.92
C SER A 34 4.92 -6.92 2.75
N THR A 35 5.05 -6.19 3.84
CA THR A 35 4.82 -4.74 3.77
C THR A 35 5.85 -4.07 2.87
N LYS A 36 7.02 -4.68 2.74
CA LYS A 36 8.04 -4.18 1.83
C LYS A 36 7.53 -4.17 0.39
N GLU A 37 6.85 -5.24 0.00
CA GLU A 37 6.30 -5.33 -1.35
C GLU A 37 5.23 -4.30 -1.56
N VAL A 38 4.37 -4.11 -0.57
CA VAL A 38 3.35 -3.08 -0.67
C VAL A 38 4.01 -1.70 -0.82
N GLY A 39 5.04 -1.45 -0.05
CA GLY A 39 5.78 -0.19 -0.16
C GLY A 39 6.36 0.02 -1.54
N THR A 40 6.91 -1.04 -2.13
CA THR A 40 7.45 -0.95 -3.48
C THR A 40 6.36 -0.63 -4.48
N LEU A 41 5.22 -1.30 -4.37
CA LEU A 41 4.11 -1.05 -5.28
C LEU A 41 3.59 0.38 -5.13
N LEU A 42 3.49 0.85 -3.90
CA LEU A 42 3.06 2.22 -3.66
C LEU A 42 4.02 3.23 -4.28
N ASN A 43 5.30 2.92 -4.19
CA ASN A 43 6.31 3.78 -4.79
C ASN A 43 6.17 3.82 -6.31
N GLN A 44 5.92 2.67 -6.92
CA GLN A 44 5.71 2.59 -8.36
C GLN A 44 4.47 3.36 -8.79
N LEU A 45 3.44 3.34 -7.97
CA LEU A 45 2.20 4.04 -8.26
C LEU A 45 2.25 5.51 -7.82
N LYS A 46 3.36 5.93 -7.24
CA LYS A 46 3.54 7.29 -6.73
C LYS A 46 2.52 7.62 -5.65
N ILE A 47 2.17 6.65 -4.86
CA ILE A 47 1.27 6.82 -3.73
C ILE A 47 2.11 6.99 -2.48
N LYS A 48 1.78 8.00 -1.70
CA LYS A 48 2.51 8.28 -0.47
C LYS A 48 1.79 7.68 0.71
N ILE A 49 2.56 7.25 1.68
CA ILE A 49 2.01 6.72 2.92
C ILE A 49 1.87 7.86 3.91
N SER A 50 0.65 8.02 4.41
CA SER A 50 0.36 9.01 5.43
C SER A 50 0.08 8.31 6.74
N ASN A 51 0.11 9.06 7.83
CA ASN A 51 -0.18 8.53 9.17
C ASN A 51 0.75 7.38 9.54
N CYS A 52 1.98 7.47 9.15
CA CYS A 52 2.94 6.43 9.48
C CYS A 52 3.46 6.64 10.89
N GLN A 53 3.12 5.75 11.79
CA GLN A 53 3.53 5.87 13.18
C GLN A 53 4.93 5.34 13.42
N LEU A 54 5.40 4.50 12.54
CA LEU A 54 6.69 3.85 12.71
C LEU A 54 7.80 4.60 12.00
N GLY A 55 7.52 5.77 11.52
CA GLY A 55 8.51 6.52 10.79
C GLY A 55 8.17 6.56 9.30
N CYS A 56 8.83 7.42 8.60
CA CYS A 56 8.54 7.60 7.18
C CYS A 56 9.35 6.63 6.34
N PHE A 57 8.73 6.17 5.31
CA PHE A 57 9.43 5.36 4.33
C PHE A 57 10.13 6.26 3.33
#